data_1509f2f7d38957b504847f7a7c50b52c
#
_entry.id   1509f2f7d38957b504847f7a7c50b52c
#
_cell.length_a   1.000
_cell.length_b   1.000
_cell.length_c   1.000
_cell.angle_alpha   90.00
_cell.angle_beta   90.00
_cell.angle_gamma   90.00
#
_symmetry.space_group_name_H-M   'P 1'
#
loop_
_entity.id
_entity.type
_entity.pdbx_description
1 polymer ?
#
loop_
_entity_poly.entity_id
_entity_poly.type
_entity_poly.pdbx_seq_one_letter_code
_entity_poly.pdbx_strand_id
1 'polypeptide(L)'
;MDYAHLDASKMPAQYVEYYQKMGAFWNFIEKTLIQSTLAEKYQNLIAKSLISNPVAAEDAFISRTEQSDVLLAAIPYSSISDSTITVSNSEIKDLYNKKKGSFEQPVETRNIKYIDVLVTPSDEDRKEVLNEVTEYATQLGTAADMNTFIRSTGSVVPFSEIAINKTVYPNDVVARLDSVTINEVYGPYYNQADDSYNAFKIIAKQTAPDSIQYRQIQVYAEDAAKTATLADSIFNALKGGADFTDIAKKYGQTGEATWLTARNYEGAALDADNAKYINTLINSNVKELTNLQIGQANVILQVLDKKAMKDKYK
;
A
#
# COMPACT_ATOMS: atom_id res chain seq x y z
N MET A 1 1.17 37.06 0.60
CA MET A 1 2.59 37.37 0.27
C MET A 1 2.90 36.68 -1.04
N ASP A 2 3.38 37.39 -2.02
CA ASP A 2 3.77 36.80 -3.29
C ASP A 2 5.20 36.26 -3.21
N TYR A 3 5.32 34.97 -2.91
CA TYR A 3 6.62 34.31 -2.74
C TYR A 3 7.37 34.07 -4.06
N ALA A 4 6.69 34.19 -5.20
CA ALA A 4 7.30 33.97 -6.52
C ALA A 4 8.16 35.13 -6.98
N HIS A 5 7.91 36.36 -6.45
CA HIS A 5 8.55 37.62 -6.89
C HIS A 5 9.28 38.32 -5.75
N LEU A 6 9.77 37.59 -4.76
CA LEU A 6 10.51 38.13 -3.65
C LEU A 6 11.92 38.62 -4.09
N ASP A 7 12.22 39.85 -3.81
CA ASP A 7 13.55 40.47 -4.06
C ASP A 7 14.51 40.09 -2.92
N ALA A 8 15.36 39.10 -3.18
CA ALA A 8 16.33 38.62 -2.20
C ALA A 8 17.31 39.72 -1.69
N SER A 9 17.52 40.77 -2.48
CA SER A 9 18.41 41.88 -2.09
C SER A 9 17.87 42.73 -0.92
N LYS A 10 16.57 42.66 -0.67
CA LYS A 10 15.88 43.42 0.41
C LYS A 10 15.66 42.61 1.67
N MET A 11 16.17 41.38 1.73
CA MET A 11 15.94 40.46 2.83
C MET A 11 17.16 40.33 3.76
N PRO A 12 16.95 40.11 5.08
CA PRO A 12 18.03 39.68 5.96
C PRO A 12 18.68 38.39 5.45
N ALA A 13 20.02 38.36 5.41
CA ALA A 13 20.79 37.24 4.82
C ALA A 13 20.39 35.86 5.36
N GLN A 14 20.01 35.77 6.63
CA GLN A 14 19.59 34.55 7.30
C GLN A 14 18.29 33.93 6.75
N TYR A 15 17.48 34.71 6.02
CA TYR A 15 16.20 34.22 5.47
C TYR A 15 16.23 34.04 3.95
N VAL A 16 17.29 34.45 3.26
CA VAL A 16 17.36 34.41 1.79
C VAL A 16 17.14 33.00 1.26
N GLU A 17 17.82 32.00 1.82
CA GLU A 17 17.69 30.60 1.38
C GLU A 17 16.26 30.04 1.60
N TYR A 18 15.67 30.36 2.74
CA TYR A 18 14.30 29.93 3.05
C TYR A 18 13.29 30.50 2.03
N TYR A 19 13.37 31.78 1.75
CA TYR A 19 12.45 32.44 0.82
C TYR A 19 12.69 32.02 -0.62
N GLN A 20 13.91 31.71 -1.03
CA GLN A 20 14.21 31.12 -2.34
C GLN A 20 13.59 29.75 -2.50
N LYS A 21 13.69 28.89 -1.48
CA LYS A 21 13.03 27.58 -1.47
C LYS A 21 11.50 27.71 -1.53
N MET A 22 10.95 28.64 -0.78
CA MET A 22 9.50 28.93 -0.81
C MET A 22 9.06 29.45 -2.17
N GLY A 23 9.83 30.35 -2.81
CA GLY A 23 9.56 30.82 -4.17
C GLY A 23 9.59 29.70 -5.20
N ALA A 24 10.59 28.82 -5.13
CA ALA A 24 10.69 27.65 -6.02
C ALA A 24 9.52 26.68 -5.81
N PHE A 25 9.12 26.45 -4.57
CA PHE A 25 7.96 25.62 -4.23
C PHE A 25 6.66 26.20 -4.81
N TRP A 26 6.42 27.51 -4.64
CA TRP A 26 5.21 28.14 -5.18
C TRP A 26 5.18 28.15 -6.70
N ASN A 27 6.30 28.37 -7.36
CA ASN A 27 6.40 28.26 -8.82
C ASN A 27 6.10 26.82 -9.31
N PHE A 28 6.53 25.81 -8.55
CA PHE A 28 6.20 24.41 -8.84
C PHE A 28 4.69 24.15 -8.69
N ILE A 29 4.09 24.62 -7.59
CA ILE A 29 2.65 24.48 -7.33
C ILE A 29 1.82 25.18 -8.42
N GLU A 30 2.19 26.42 -8.78
CA GLU A 30 1.50 27.17 -9.85
C GLU A 30 1.53 26.42 -11.19
N LYS A 31 2.72 25.96 -11.61
CA LYS A 31 2.86 25.18 -12.84
C LYS A 31 2.04 23.89 -12.80
N THR A 32 2.07 23.18 -11.68
CA THR A 32 1.29 21.95 -11.50
C THR A 32 -0.22 22.22 -11.57
N LEU A 33 -0.67 23.30 -10.94
CA LEU A 33 -2.07 23.71 -10.97
C LEU A 33 -2.53 24.09 -12.38
N ILE A 34 -1.71 24.84 -13.11
CA ILE A 34 -2.00 25.19 -14.51
C ILE A 34 -2.12 23.93 -15.35
N GLN A 35 -1.17 22.99 -15.24
CA GLN A 35 -1.17 21.75 -16.00
C GLN A 35 -2.38 20.87 -15.66
N SER A 36 -2.70 20.70 -14.37
CA SER A 36 -3.84 19.91 -13.94
C SER A 36 -5.16 20.51 -14.39
N THR A 37 -5.32 21.83 -14.28
CA THR A 37 -6.52 22.54 -14.73
C THR A 37 -6.69 22.46 -16.26
N LEU A 38 -5.58 22.55 -17.01
CA LEU A 38 -5.61 22.39 -18.46
C LEU A 38 -6.00 20.97 -18.86
N ALA A 39 -5.45 19.96 -18.19
CA ALA A 39 -5.80 18.56 -18.41
C ALA A 39 -7.28 18.29 -18.10
N GLU A 40 -7.77 18.82 -16.98
CA GLU A 40 -9.20 18.71 -16.61
C GLU A 40 -10.11 19.38 -17.64
N LYS A 41 -9.78 20.59 -18.09
CA LYS A 41 -10.54 21.28 -19.14
C LYS A 41 -10.56 20.48 -20.44
N TYR A 42 -9.44 19.88 -20.82
CA TYR A 42 -9.34 19.05 -22.02
C TYR A 42 -10.20 17.78 -21.89
N GLN A 43 -10.12 17.10 -20.74
CA GLN A 43 -10.95 15.92 -20.47
C GLN A 43 -12.44 16.26 -20.48
N ASN A 44 -12.83 17.37 -19.86
CA ASN A 44 -14.21 17.86 -19.86
C ASN A 44 -14.70 18.23 -21.26
N LEU A 45 -13.83 18.82 -22.10
CA LEU A 45 -14.16 19.12 -23.49
C LEU A 45 -14.46 17.84 -24.28
N ILE A 46 -13.62 16.82 -24.14
CA ILE A 46 -13.85 15.51 -24.79
C ILE A 46 -15.12 14.86 -24.25
N ALA A 47 -15.28 14.78 -22.92
CA ALA A 47 -16.44 14.16 -22.31
C ALA A 47 -17.77 14.84 -22.75
N LYS A 48 -17.78 16.18 -22.82
CA LYS A 48 -18.94 16.95 -23.28
C LYS A 48 -19.17 16.90 -24.79
N SER A 49 -18.17 16.49 -25.58
CA SER A 49 -18.34 16.27 -27.02
C SER A 49 -19.04 14.95 -27.33
N LEU A 50 -19.10 14.04 -26.35
CA LEU A 50 -19.85 12.79 -26.49
C LEU A 50 -21.34 13.06 -26.27
N ILE A 51 -22.06 13.13 -27.38
CA ILE A 51 -23.52 13.32 -27.35
C ILE A 51 -24.17 11.94 -27.33
N SER A 52 -24.87 11.63 -26.24
CA SER A 52 -25.75 10.46 -26.17
C SER A 52 -27.17 10.88 -26.57
N ASN A 53 -27.83 10.07 -27.37
CA ASN A 53 -29.25 10.24 -27.69
C ASN A 53 -30.07 9.07 -27.11
N PRO A 54 -31.38 9.20 -26.95
CA PRO A 54 -32.24 8.14 -26.41
C PRO A 54 -32.16 6.83 -27.18
N VAL A 55 -32.00 6.88 -28.50
CA VAL A 55 -31.88 5.68 -29.35
C VAL A 55 -30.59 4.94 -29.07
N ALA A 56 -29.48 5.67 -28.96
CA ALA A 56 -28.19 5.04 -28.62
C ALA A 56 -28.18 4.47 -27.20
N ALA A 57 -28.87 5.09 -26.27
CA ALA A 57 -29.02 4.61 -24.90
C ALA A 57 -29.84 3.32 -24.84
N GLU A 58 -30.96 3.27 -25.60
CA GLU A 58 -31.80 2.09 -25.72
C GLU A 58 -31.06 0.93 -26.38
N ASP A 59 -30.35 1.17 -27.48
CA ASP A 59 -29.55 0.17 -28.19
C ASP A 59 -28.43 -0.38 -27.29
N ALA A 60 -27.75 0.49 -26.52
CA ALA A 60 -26.76 0.08 -25.55
C ALA A 60 -27.34 -0.74 -24.39
N PHE A 61 -28.57 -0.43 -23.96
CA PHE A 61 -29.28 -1.20 -22.94
C PHE A 61 -29.66 -2.59 -23.48
N ILE A 62 -30.26 -2.67 -24.66
CA ILE A 62 -30.63 -3.91 -25.33
C ILE A 62 -29.39 -4.81 -25.51
N SER A 63 -28.30 -4.24 -26.05
CA SER A 63 -27.04 -4.99 -26.29
C SER A 63 -26.40 -5.55 -25.01
N ARG A 64 -26.68 -4.96 -23.85
CA ARG A 64 -26.17 -5.44 -22.54
C ARG A 64 -27.07 -6.45 -21.86
N THR A 65 -28.38 -6.42 -22.16
CA THR A 65 -29.37 -7.27 -21.49
C THR A 65 -29.83 -8.43 -22.35
N GLU A 66 -29.64 -8.35 -23.66
CA GLU A 66 -29.96 -9.42 -24.59
C GLU A 66 -29.02 -10.62 -24.38
N GLN A 67 -29.60 -11.80 -24.24
CA GLN A 67 -28.85 -13.06 -24.12
C GLN A 67 -29.20 -13.94 -25.31
N SER A 68 -28.19 -14.56 -25.89
CA SER A 68 -28.37 -15.49 -27.00
C SER A 68 -27.68 -16.80 -26.70
N ASP A 69 -28.33 -17.91 -26.98
CA ASP A 69 -27.72 -19.23 -26.97
C ASP A 69 -26.95 -19.41 -28.28
N VAL A 70 -25.67 -19.66 -28.18
CA VAL A 70 -24.78 -19.76 -29.33
C VAL A 70 -24.11 -21.14 -29.35
N LEU A 71 -24.21 -21.85 -30.47
CA LEU A 71 -23.38 -23.02 -30.78
C LEU A 71 -22.14 -22.53 -31.51
N LEU A 72 -20.99 -22.71 -30.84
CA LEU A 72 -19.69 -22.29 -31.38
C LEU A 72 -18.89 -23.52 -31.84
N ALA A 73 -18.48 -23.54 -33.11
CA ALA A 73 -17.49 -24.46 -33.63
C ALA A 73 -16.23 -23.68 -34.01
N ALA A 74 -15.10 -24.03 -33.42
CA ALA A 74 -13.81 -23.39 -33.70
C ALA A 74 -12.84 -24.39 -34.30
N ILE A 75 -12.26 -24.02 -35.44
CA ILE A 75 -11.14 -24.76 -36.04
C ILE A 75 -9.89 -23.91 -35.83
N PRO A 76 -8.98 -24.32 -34.96
CA PRO A 76 -7.78 -23.54 -34.69
C PRO A 76 -6.85 -23.56 -35.91
N TYR A 77 -6.25 -22.45 -36.27
CA TYR A 77 -5.26 -22.37 -37.34
C TYR A 77 -4.08 -23.32 -37.11
N SER A 78 -3.75 -23.64 -35.87
CA SER A 78 -2.70 -24.61 -35.53
C SER A 78 -3.01 -26.04 -35.99
N SER A 79 -4.25 -26.35 -36.41
CA SER A 79 -4.58 -27.64 -37.01
C SER A 79 -4.09 -27.79 -38.46
N ILE A 80 -3.66 -26.68 -39.08
CA ILE A 80 -3.09 -26.64 -40.43
C ILE A 80 -1.58 -26.51 -40.29
N SER A 81 -0.83 -27.45 -40.85
CA SER A 81 0.63 -27.40 -40.79
C SER A 81 1.17 -26.27 -41.68
N ASP A 82 2.07 -25.43 -41.15
CA ASP A 82 2.73 -24.36 -41.89
C ASP A 82 3.47 -24.91 -43.11
N SER A 83 3.92 -26.17 -43.10
CA SER A 83 4.59 -26.82 -44.19
C SER A 83 3.70 -27.05 -45.44
N THR A 84 2.38 -26.97 -45.28
CA THR A 84 1.41 -27.15 -46.38
C THR A 84 1.05 -25.80 -47.05
N ILE A 85 1.50 -24.67 -46.47
CA ILE A 85 1.14 -23.33 -46.91
C ILE A 85 2.35 -22.73 -47.64
N THR A 86 2.15 -22.34 -48.90
CA THR A 86 3.17 -21.64 -49.67
C THR A 86 2.70 -20.19 -49.87
N VAL A 87 3.47 -19.25 -49.32
CA VAL A 87 3.21 -17.81 -49.49
C VAL A 87 4.15 -17.23 -50.54
N SER A 88 3.61 -16.57 -51.52
CA SER A 88 4.39 -15.91 -52.57
C SER A 88 4.91 -14.55 -52.11
N ASN A 89 6.03 -14.10 -52.69
CA ASN A 89 6.57 -12.78 -52.45
C ASN A 89 5.58 -11.65 -52.80
N SER A 90 4.69 -11.87 -53.76
CA SER A 90 3.63 -10.92 -54.10
C SER A 90 2.65 -10.73 -52.99
N GLU A 91 2.16 -11.84 -52.40
CA GLU A 91 1.21 -11.80 -51.26
C GLU A 91 1.82 -11.10 -50.03
N ILE A 92 3.11 -11.35 -49.77
CA ILE A 92 3.84 -10.67 -48.67
C ILE A 92 3.89 -9.16 -48.94
N LYS A 93 4.21 -8.77 -50.18
CA LYS A 93 4.29 -7.36 -50.58
C LYS A 93 2.93 -6.66 -50.50
N ASP A 94 1.88 -7.32 -50.92
CA ASP A 94 0.51 -6.77 -50.89
C ASP A 94 0.02 -6.60 -49.44
N LEU A 95 0.31 -7.55 -48.58
CA LEU A 95 -0.01 -7.46 -47.12
C LEU A 95 0.80 -6.35 -46.45
N TYR A 96 2.11 -6.24 -46.79
CA TYR A 96 2.95 -5.15 -46.30
C TYR A 96 2.40 -3.79 -46.72
N ASN A 97 2.03 -3.63 -47.98
CA ASN A 97 1.48 -2.37 -48.48
C ASN A 97 0.17 -1.99 -47.76
N LYS A 98 -0.70 -2.95 -47.46
CA LYS A 98 -1.93 -2.74 -46.70
C LYS A 98 -1.68 -2.33 -45.25
N LYS A 99 -0.63 -2.86 -44.65
CA LYS A 99 -0.32 -2.64 -43.21
C LYS A 99 0.83 -1.67 -42.97
N LYS A 100 1.35 -1.03 -44.03
CA LYS A 100 2.54 -0.17 -43.99
C LYS A 100 2.49 0.88 -42.87
N GLY A 101 1.35 1.53 -42.66
CA GLY A 101 1.19 2.54 -41.62
C GLY A 101 1.36 2.00 -40.19
N SER A 102 1.14 0.69 -39.98
CA SER A 102 1.36 0.05 -38.69
C SER A 102 2.85 -0.18 -38.36
N PHE A 103 3.73 -0.05 -39.37
CA PHE A 103 5.17 -0.23 -39.23
C PHE A 103 5.95 1.08 -39.28
N GLU A 104 5.24 2.21 -39.31
CA GLU A 104 5.89 3.53 -39.22
C GLU A 104 6.47 3.71 -37.82
N GLN A 105 7.74 4.06 -37.79
CA GLN A 105 8.45 4.38 -36.55
C GLN A 105 8.56 5.90 -36.44
N PRO A 106 7.72 6.54 -35.59
CA PRO A 106 7.73 8.00 -35.45
C PRO A 106 8.94 8.53 -34.67
N VAL A 107 9.70 7.62 -34.07
CA VAL A 107 10.88 7.96 -33.24
C VAL A 107 12.11 7.28 -33.87
N GLU A 108 13.23 7.99 -33.92
CA GLU A 108 14.50 7.41 -34.36
C GLU A 108 14.89 6.25 -33.44
N THR A 109 15.16 5.08 -34.02
CA THR A 109 15.60 3.88 -33.28
C THR A 109 17.00 3.50 -33.72
N ARG A 110 17.73 2.83 -32.81
CA ARG A 110 19.06 2.32 -33.08
C ARG A 110 19.13 0.84 -32.74
N ASN A 111 19.70 0.07 -33.65
CA ASN A 111 20.03 -1.32 -33.36
C ASN A 111 21.37 -1.33 -32.62
N ILE A 112 21.34 -1.79 -31.38
CA ILE A 112 22.54 -1.98 -30.58
C ILE A 112 22.80 -3.46 -30.38
N LYS A 113 24.09 -3.84 -30.39
CA LYS A 113 24.53 -5.14 -29.89
C LYS A 113 25.20 -4.93 -28.56
N TYR A 114 24.85 -5.75 -27.60
CA TYR A 114 25.42 -5.71 -26.27
C TYR A 114 25.74 -7.14 -25.80
N ILE A 115 26.61 -7.23 -24.85
CA ILE A 115 26.95 -8.49 -24.19
C ILE A 115 26.52 -8.34 -22.74
N ASP A 116 25.64 -9.21 -22.30
CA ASP A 116 25.30 -9.34 -20.89
C ASP A 116 26.31 -10.26 -20.21
N VAL A 117 26.95 -9.76 -19.18
CA VAL A 117 27.78 -10.58 -18.31
C VAL A 117 27.01 -10.80 -17.01
N LEU A 118 26.47 -11.99 -16.85
CA LEU A 118 25.80 -12.37 -15.62
C LEU A 118 26.86 -12.60 -14.53
N VAL A 119 26.88 -11.74 -13.53
CA VAL A 119 27.70 -11.93 -12.32
C VAL A 119 26.94 -12.84 -11.37
N THR A 120 27.40 -14.05 -11.19
CA THR A 120 26.84 -15.01 -10.23
C THR A 120 27.74 -15.07 -8.99
N PRO A 121 27.16 -15.21 -7.78
CA PRO A 121 27.94 -15.37 -6.57
C PRO A 121 28.78 -16.66 -6.63
N SER A 122 30.02 -16.59 -6.13
CA SER A 122 30.88 -17.77 -5.97
C SER A 122 30.42 -18.64 -4.80
N ASP A 123 30.97 -19.84 -4.68
CA ASP A 123 30.72 -20.71 -3.53
C ASP A 123 31.24 -20.09 -2.22
N GLU A 124 32.33 -19.31 -2.30
CA GLU A 124 32.85 -18.54 -1.18
C GLU A 124 31.88 -17.46 -0.73
N ASP A 125 31.33 -16.66 -1.66
CA ASP A 125 30.34 -15.62 -1.35
C ASP A 125 29.10 -16.25 -0.69
N ARG A 126 28.64 -17.39 -1.21
CA ARG A 126 27.51 -18.12 -0.62
C ARG A 126 27.75 -18.59 0.79
N LYS A 127 28.97 -19.06 1.09
CA LYS A 127 29.35 -19.47 2.44
C LYS A 127 29.42 -18.27 3.38
N GLU A 128 29.98 -17.15 2.92
CA GLU A 128 30.08 -15.93 3.72
C GLU A 128 28.66 -15.45 4.10
N VAL A 129 27.74 -15.33 3.14
CA VAL A 129 26.35 -14.96 3.40
C VAL A 129 25.64 -15.95 4.33
N LEU A 130 25.86 -17.27 4.14
CA LEU A 130 25.28 -18.28 5.04
C LEU A 130 25.80 -18.13 6.47
N ASN A 131 27.08 -17.85 6.66
CA ASN A 131 27.67 -17.62 7.99
C ASN A 131 27.05 -16.37 8.62
N GLU A 132 26.94 -15.29 7.88
CA GLU A 132 26.32 -14.04 8.34
C GLU A 132 24.84 -14.27 8.76
N VAL A 133 24.03 -14.94 7.93
CA VAL A 133 22.64 -15.25 8.27
C VAL A 133 22.54 -16.20 9.45
N THR A 134 23.52 -17.09 9.65
CA THR A 134 23.59 -17.98 10.82
C THR A 134 23.84 -17.19 12.12
N GLU A 135 24.71 -16.19 12.06
CA GLU A 135 24.93 -15.27 13.18
C GLU A 135 23.66 -14.45 13.49
N TYR A 136 23.01 -13.92 12.45
CA TYR A 136 21.74 -13.22 12.61
C TYR A 136 20.64 -14.11 13.18
N ALA A 137 20.55 -15.37 12.75
CA ALA A 137 19.58 -16.32 13.30
C ALA A 137 19.83 -16.58 14.80
N THR A 138 21.08 -16.67 15.20
CA THR A 138 21.45 -16.82 16.62
C THR A 138 21.06 -15.59 17.44
N GLN A 139 21.36 -14.41 16.94
CA GLN A 139 21.01 -13.14 17.59
C GLN A 139 19.48 -12.90 17.63
N LEU A 140 18.77 -13.31 16.58
CA LEU A 140 17.29 -13.25 16.51
C LEU A 140 16.63 -14.04 17.66
N GLY A 141 17.28 -15.14 18.08
CA GLY A 141 16.81 -15.94 19.21
C GLY A 141 16.71 -15.16 20.52
N THR A 142 17.63 -14.22 20.74
CA THR A 142 17.83 -13.50 22.03
C THR A 142 17.60 -12.00 21.96
N ALA A 143 17.34 -11.43 20.77
CA ALA A 143 17.15 -10.00 20.59
C ALA A 143 15.99 -9.46 21.45
N ALA A 144 16.27 -8.40 22.24
CA ALA A 144 15.29 -7.76 23.08
C ALA A 144 14.42 -6.76 22.31
N ASP A 145 15.04 -6.02 21.38
CA ASP A 145 14.37 -5.08 20.47
C ASP A 145 14.41 -5.62 19.04
N MET A 146 13.33 -6.27 18.62
CA MET A 146 13.21 -6.90 17.32
C MET A 146 13.19 -5.88 16.18
N ASN A 147 12.61 -4.71 16.39
CA ASN A 147 12.51 -3.68 15.34
C ASN A 147 13.89 -3.14 14.97
N THR A 148 14.67 -2.73 15.98
CA THR A 148 16.05 -2.25 15.78
C THR A 148 16.93 -3.35 15.22
N PHE A 149 16.80 -4.57 15.74
CA PHE A 149 17.58 -5.70 15.25
C PHE A 149 17.33 -6.00 13.77
N ILE A 150 16.07 -6.21 13.37
CA ILE A 150 15.73 -6.53 11.98
C ILE A 150 16.16 -5.42 11.01
N ARG A 151 16.07 -4.16 11.41
CA ARG A 151 16.58 -3.04 10.58
C ARG A 151 18.11 -3.11 10.39
N SER A 152 18.84 -3.59 11.38
CA SER A 152 20.31 -3.69 11.30
C SER A 152 20.80 -4.85 10.42
N THR A 153 19.97 -5.88 10.18
CA THR A 153 20.34 -7.04 9.35
C THR A 153 20.10 -6.82 7.85
N GLY A 154 19.50 -5.70 7.44
CA GLY A 154 19.15 -5.49 6.04
C GLY A 154 18.03 -6.41 5.53
N SER A 155 17.24 -7.00 6.42
CA SER A 155 16.11 -7.86 6.06
C SER A 155 15.14 -7.18 5.07
N VAL A 156 14.77 -7.90 4.02
CA VAL A 156 13.78 -7.41 3.03
C VAL A 156 12.38 -7.35 3.65
N VAL A 157 12.08 -8.24 4.60
CA VAL A 157 10.80 -8.25 5.32
C VAL A 157 10.96 -7.44 6.61
N PRO A 158 10.24 -6.31 6.74
CA PRO A 158 10.31 -5.50 7.95
C PRO A 158 9.63 -6.21 9.12
N PHE A 159 10.08 -5.89 10.34
CA PHE A 159 9.39 -6.35 11.54
C PHE A 159 8.01 -5.66 11.66
N SER A 160 6.98 -6.45 11.93
CA SER A 160 5.64 -5.92 12.21
C SER A 160 5.39 -5.90 13.72
N GLU A 161 5.03 -4.73 14.26
CA GLU A 161 4.67 -4.56 15.67
C GLU A 161 3.33 -5.21 16.02
N ILE A 162 2.53 -5.55 15.03
CA ILE A 162 1.23 -6.20 15.15
C ILE A 162 1.25 -7.57 14.50
N ALA A 163 0.39 -8.47 14.95
CA ALA A 163 0.18 -9.73 14.25
C ALA A 163 -0.62 -9.49 12.96
N ILE A 164 -0.12 -9.99 11.84
CA ILE A 164 -0.67 -9.80 10.50
C ILE A 164 -1.06 -11.14 9.86
N ASN A 165 -1.85 -11.07 8.81
CA ASN A 165 -2.32 -12.24 8.09
C ASN A 165 -1.15 -13.01 7.45
N LYS A 166 -1.20 -14.33 7.48
CA LYS A 166 -0.15 -15.16 6.87
C LYS A 166 0.09 -14.86 5.40
N THR A 167 -0.93 -14.41 4.67
CA THR A 167 -0.81 -14.08 3.24
C THR A 167 0.05 -12.85 2.93
N VAL A 168 0.44 -12.08 3.93
CA VAL A 168 1.34 -10.93 3.78
C VAL A 168 2.82 -11.35 3.79
N TYR A 169 3.12 -12.51 4.36
CA TYR A 169 4.48 -13.04 4.40
C TYR A 169 4.88 -13.70 3.07
N PRO A 170 6.18 -13.80 2.77
CA PRO A 170 6.68 -14.57 1.63
C PRO A 170 6.21 -16.03 1.63
N ASN A 171 5.98 -16.59 0.46
CA ASN A 171 5.40 -17.93 0.30
C ASN A 171 6.22 -19.03 0.98
N ASP A 172 7.54 -18.92 0.98
CA ASP A 172 8.45 -19.85 1.64
C ASP A 172 8.30 -19.82 3.17
N VAL A 173 8.05 -18.65 3.76
CA VAL A 173 7.72 -18.49 5.17
C VAL A 173 6.33 -19.07 5.45
N VAL A 174 5.33 -18.71 4.63
CA VAL A 174 3.94 -19.21 4.78
C VAL A 174 3.87 -20.72 4.82
N ALA A 175 4.64 -21.41 3.97
CA ALA A 175 4.68 -22.87 3.93
C ALA A 175 5.19 -23.51 5.24
N ARG A 176 5.86 -22.76 6.11
CA ARG A 176 6.49 -23.23 7.33
C ARG A 176 5.84 -22.73 8.62
N LEU A 177 4.99 -21.68 8.54
CA LEU A 177 4.40 -21.02 9.72
C LEU A 177 3.69 -21.98 10.67
N ASP A 178 3.01 -23.01 10.15
CA ASP A 178 2.24 -23.93 10.97
C ASP A 178 3.10 -25.04 11.61
N SER A 179 4.37 -25.20 11.18
CA SER A 179 5.29 -26.21 11.67
C SER A 179 6.35 -25.70 12.64
N VAL A 180 6.45 -24.38 12.80
CA VAL A 180 7.45 -23.74 13.67
C VAL A 180 6.84 -23.41 15.03
N THR A 181 7.56 -23.75 16.08
CA THR A 181 7.16 -23.43 17.46
C THR A 181 7.30 -21.94 17.74
N ILE A 182 6.35 -21.37 18.50
CA ILE A 182 6.44 -19.96 18.92
C ILE A 182 7.72 -19.74 19.75
N ASN A 183 8.41 -18.65 19.48
CA ASN A 183 9.68 -18.23 20.04
C ASN A 183 10.92 -19.05 19.63
N GLU A 184 10.77 -20.05 18.78
CA GLU A 184 11.91 -20.72 18.16
C GLU A 184 12.29 -20.05 16.85
N VAL A 185 13.60 -20.00 16.56
CA VAL A 185 14.13 -19.52 15.28
C VAL A 185 14.15 -20.67 14.30
N TYR A 186 13.55 -20.48 13.15
CA TYR A 186 13.64 -21.40 12.03
C TYR A 186 14.66 -20.90 11.01
N GLY A 187 15.60 -21.74 10.64
CA GLY A 187 16.68 -21.41 9.69
C GLY A 187 18.06 -21.35 10.36
N PRO A 188 19.09 -20.95 9.59
CA PRO A 188 18.98 -20.49 8.20
C PRO A 188 18.59 -21.59 7.21
N TYR A 189 17.87 -21.24 6.17
CA TYR A 189 17.55 -22.12 5.04
C TYR A 189 17.71 -21.37 3.72
N TYR A 190 18.05 -22.12 2.68
CA TYR A 190 18.19 -21.56 1.34
C TYR A 190 16.84 -21.57 0.61
N ASN A 191 16.46 -20.43 0.02
CA ASN A 191 15.31 -20.30 -0.84
C ASN A 191 15.76 -20.20 -2.30
N GLN A 192 15.48 -21.24 -3.07
CA GLN A 192 15.89 -21.33 -4.48
C GLN A 192 15.13 -20.35 -5.38
N ALA A 193 13.94 -19.88 -4.98
CA ALA A 193 13.11 -19.05 -5.83
C ALA A 193 13.67 -17.64 -6.04
N ASP A 194 14.39 -17.13 -5.05
CA ASP A 194 14.98 -15.78 -5.05
C ASP A 194 16.49 -15.77 -4.73
N ASP A 195 17.12 -16.95 -4.70
CA ASP A 195 18.56 -17.16 -4.41
C ASP A 195 18.98 -16.48 -3.09
N SER A 196 18.21 -16.71 -2.02
CA SER A 196 18.43 -16.09 -0.72
C SER A 196 18.59 -17.10 0.41
N TYR A 197 19.29 -16.69 1.49
CA TYR A 197 19.26 -17.39 2.78
C TYR A 197 18.33 -16.66 3.73
N ASN A 198 17.43 -17.41 4.35
CA ASN A 198 16.40 -16.88 5.20
C ASN A 198 16.38 -17.54 6.58
N ALA A 199 16.07 -16.74 7.59
CA ALA A 199 15.72 -17.21 8.92
C ALA A 199 14.57 -16.36 9.46
N PHE A 200 13.69 -16.95 10.24
CA PHE A 200 12.58 -16.22 10.88
C PHE A 200 12.22 -16.79 12.24
N LYS A 201 11.51 -16.00 13.03
CA LYS A 201 11.00 -16.38 14.34
C LYS A 201 9.54 -15.98 14.45
N ILE A 202 8.70 -16.89 14.91
CA ILE A 202 7.30 -16.58 15.24
C ILE A 202 7.25 -16.13 16.70
N ILE A 203 6.90 -14.87 16.93
CA ILE A 203 6.80 -14.29 18.27
C ILE A 203 5.42 -14.56 18.87
N ALA A 204 4.37 -14.48 18.04
CA ALA A 204 2.99 -14.71 18.47
C ALA A 204 2.14 -15.26 17.33
N LYS A 205 1.18 -16.09 17.69
CA LYS A 205 0.05 -16.51 16.86
C LYS A 205 -1.24 -16.17 17.62
N GLN A 206 -2.15 -15.45 16.99
CA GLN A 206 -3.42 -15.09 17.59
C GLN A 206 -4.54 -15.06 16.55
N THR A 207 -5.76 -15.35 16.99
CA THR A 207 -6.95 -15.16 16.16
C THR A 207 -7.45 -13.75 16.36
N ALA A 208 -7.46 -12.95 15.29
CA ALA A 208 -7.82 -11.53 15.33
C ALA A 208 -8.73 -11.15 14.16
N PRO A 209 -9.56 -10.09 14.31
CA PRO A 209 -10.49 -9.67 13.27
C PRO A 209 -9.76 -9.06 12.06
N ASP A 210 -10.29 -9.33 10.87
CA ASP A 210 -9.86 -8.66 9.63
C ASP A 210 -10.57 -7.32 9.42
N SER A 211 -11.70 -7.11 10.09
CA SER A 211 -12.47 -5.87 10.01
C SER A 211 -13.01 -5.50 11.38
N ILE A 212 -12.79 -4.26 11.76
CA ILE A 212 -13.21 -3.69 13.04
C ILE A 212 -14.02 -2.44 12.76
N GLN A 213 -15.25 -2.41 13.23
CA GLN A 213 -16.04 -1.19 13.24
C GLN A 213 -15.80 -0.46 14.55
N TYR A 214 -15.47 0.79 14.46
CA TYR A 214 -15.19 1.63 15.62
C TYR A 214 -15.62 3.06 15.39
N ARG A 215 -15.68 3.83 16.46
CA ARG A 215 -15.80 5.29 16.44
C ARG A 215 -14.82 5.89 17.42
N GLN A 216 -14.46 7.15 17.19
CA GLN A 216 -13.45 7.82 17.99
C GLN A 216 -13.77 9.29 18.23
N ILE A 217 -13.19 9.82 19.30
CA ILE A 217 -13.09 11.26 19.58
C ILE A 217 -11.63 11.56 19.85
N GLN A 218 -11.04 12.44 19.04
CA GLN A 218 -9.69 12.93 19.26
C GLN A 218 -9.74 14.16 20.18
N VAL A 219 -8.92 14.15 21.21
CA VAL A 219 -8.87 15.20 22.22
C VAL A 219 -7.50 15.87 22.18
N TYR A 220 -7.53 17.18 22.03
CA TYR A 220 -6.35 18.04 22.05
C TYR A 220 -6.59 19.22 22.98
N ALA A 221 -5.56 19.63 23.72
CA ALA A 221 -5.52 20.85 24.51
C ALA A 221 -4.15 21.51 24.38
N GLU A 222 -3.91 22.60 25.09
CA GLU A 222 -2.68 23.38 25.00
C GLU A 222 -1.40 22.60 25.37
N ASP A 223 -1.54 21.63 26.26
CA ASP A 223 -0.47 20.75 26.72
C ASP A 223 -0.98 19.32 27.00
N ALA A 224 -0.06 18.39 27.15
CA ALA A 224 -0.38 16.97 27.35
C ALA A 224 -1.18 16.72 28.67
N ALA A 225 -0.91 17.48 29.73
CA ALA A 225 -1.60 17.31 31.02
C ALA A 225 -3.06 17.78 30.93
N LYS A 226 -3.30 18.91 30.28
CA LYS A 226 -4.66 19.42 30.01
C LYS A 226 -5.40 18.49 29.03
N THR A 227 -4.71 17.96 28.03
CA THR A 227 -5.27 16.99 27.10
C THR A 227 -5.73 15.73 27.81
N ALA A 228 -4.91 15.16 28.70
CA ALA A 228 -5.26 13.99 29.48
C ALA A 228 -6.46 14.26 30.41
N THR A 229 -6.47 15.37 31.16
CA THR A 229 -7.56 15.76 32.04
C THR A 229 -8.87 15.93 31.27
N LEU A 230 -8.84 16.55 30.12
CA LEU A 230 -10.02 16.73 29.27
C LEU A 230 -10.51 15.38 28.73
N ALA A 231 -9.59 14.54 28.27
CA ALA A 231 -9.93 13.21 27.76
C ALA A 231 -10.55 12.32 28.87
N ASP A 232 -10.03 12.37 30.09
CA ASP A 232 -10.61 11.67 31.22
C ASP A 232 -12.01 12.16 31.57
N SER A 233 -12.25 13.46 31.49
CA SER A 233 -13.59 14.03 31.70
C SER A 233 -14.58 13.53 30.65
N ILE A 234 -14.18 13.53 29.36
CA ILE A 234 -15.00 13.02 28.26
C ILE A 234 -15.23 11.51 28.41
N PHE A 235 -14.18 10.76 28.68
CA PHE A 235 -14.25 9.32 28.93
C PHE A 235 -15.23 8.95 30.05
N ASN A 236 -15.15 9.65 31.16
CA ASN A 236 -16.05 9.42 32.32
C ASN A 236 -17.51 9.80 31.99
N ALA A 237 -17.74 10.87 31.24
CA ALA A 237 -19.07 11.23 30.74
C ALA A 237 -19.67 10.13 29.83
N LEU A 238 -18.90 9.61 28.91
CA LEU A 238 -19.31 8.52 28.02
C LEU A 238 -19.56 7.21 28.81
N LYS A 239 -18.72 6.92 29.79
CA LYS A 239 -18.90 5.77 30.69
C LYS A 239 -20.15 5.91 31.57
N GLY A 240 -20.52 7.14 31.90
CA GLY A 240 -21.76 7.49 32.61
C GLY A 240 -23.02 7.46 31.73
N GLY A 241 -22.91 7.11 30.42
CA GLY A 241 -24.04 6.96 29.50
C GLY A 241 -24.36 8.16 28.63
N ALA A 242 -23.47 9.17 28.57
CA ALA A 242 -23.60 10.26 27.62
C ALA A 242 -23.55 9.74 26.20
N ASP A 243 -24.30 10.37 25.26
CA ASP A 243 -24.27 9.99 23.85
C ASP A 243 -22.94 10.34 23.22
N PHE A 244 -22.35 9.37 22.53
CA PHE A 244 -21.03 9.50 21.91
C PHE A 244 -20.99 10.55 20.82
N THR A 245 -22.03 10.59 19.98
CA THR A 245 -22.13 11.51 18.85
C THR A 245 -22.35 12.94 19.32
N ASP A 246 -23.16 13.13 20.38
CA ASP A 246 -23.38 14.44 20.97
C ASP A 246 -22.11 15.01 21.62
N ILE A 247 -21.34 14.15 22.31
CA ILE A 247 -20.03 14.54 22.83
C ILE A 247 -19.08 14.88 21.67
N ALA A 248 -18.96 14.03 20.64
CA ALA A 248 -18.10 14.27 19.49
C ALA A 248 -18.37 15.63 18.82
N LYS A 249 -19.67 15.96 18.61
CA LYS A 249 -20.10 17.24 18.02
C LYS A 249 -19.67 18.46 18.83
N LYS A 250 -19.64 18.37 20.17
CA LYS A 250 -19.13 19.47 21.03
C LYS A 250 -17.65 19.79 20.75
N TYR A 251 -16.90 18.81 20.25
CA TYR A 251 -15.50 18.96 19.87
C TYR A 251 -15.27 19.05 18.36
N GLY A 252 -16.32 19.36 17.58
CA GLY A 252 -16.24 19.57 16.14
C GLY A 252 -16.02 18.29 15.33
N GLN A 253 -16.36 17.12 15.89
CA GLN A 253 -16.19 15.82 15.24
C GLN A 253 -17.54 15.14 15.02
N THR A 254 -17.62 14.24 14.05
CA THR A 254 -18.87 13.56 13.72
C THR A 254 -19.23 12.46 14.71
N GLY A 255 -18.24 11.78 15.28
CA GLY A 255 -18.44 10.60 16.11
C GLY A 255 -19.07 9.41 15.38
N GLU A 256 -19.05 9.43 14.04
CA GLU A 256 -19.60 8.37 13.21
C GLU A 256 -18.76 7.11 13.25
N ALA A 257 -19.42 5.98 13.02
CA ALA A 257 -18.76 4.69 12.94
C ALA A 257 -18.00 4.55 11.60
N THR A 258 -16.79 4.05 11.67
CA THR A 258 -15.96 3.72 10.51
C THR A 258 -15.44 2.30 10.61
N TRP A 259 -14.97 1.74 9.48
CA TRP A 259 -14.36 0.43 9.41
C TRP A 259 -12.84 0.54 9.21
N LEU A 260 -12.09 -0.14 10.05
CA LEU A 260 -10.69 -0.47 9.82
C LEU A 260 -10.62 -1.89 9.29
N THR A 261 -10.02 -2.09 8.13
CA THR A 261 -9.78 -3.42 7.57
C THR A 261 -8.29 -3.76 7.61
N ALA A 262 -7.96 -5.05 7.64
CA ALA A 262 -6.58 -5.52 7.62
C ALA A 262 -5.76 -4.91 6.47
N ARG A 263 -6.37 -4.69 5.31
CA ARG A 263 -5.73 -4.04 4.15
C ARG A 263 -5.22 -2.62 4.41
N ASN A 264 -5.78 -1.93 5.41
CA ASN A 264 -5.38 -0.57 5.73
C ASN A 264 -4.04 -0.49 6.47
N TYR A 265 -3.59 -1.60 7.09
CA TYR A 265 -2.41 -1.60 7.94
C TYR A 265 -1.44 -2.78 7.72
N GLU A 266 -1.91 -3.92 7.20
CA GLU A 266 -1.05 -5.07 6.93
C GLU A 266 -0.12 -4.78 5.74
N GLY A 267 1.18 -5.03 5.94
CA GLY A 267 2.22 -4.73 4.95
C GLY A 267 2.73 -3.28 4.95
N ALA A 268 2.16 -2.40 5.78
CA ALA A 268 2.67 -1.04 5.97
C ALA A 268 3.72 -1.00 7.09
N ALA A 269 4.73 -0.14 6.94
CA ALA A 269 5.63 0.20 8.04
C ALA A 269 4.88 1.08 9.03
N LEU A 270 4.53 0.52 10.19
CA LEU A 270 3.83 1.23 11.25
C LEU A 270 4.85 1.83 12.22
N ASP A 271 4.65 3.08 12.62
CA ASP A 271 5.31 3.64 13.78
C ASP A 271 4.69 3.10 15.08
N ALA A 272 5.35 3.36 16.21
CA ALA A 272 4.91 2.86 17.51
C ALA A 272 3.50 3.34 17.90
N ASP A 273 3.14 4.56 17.56
CA ASP A 273 1.84 5.14 17.88
C ASP A 273 0.72 4.51 17.05
N ASN A 274 0.92 4.34 15.74
CA ASN A 274 -0.01 3.64 14.87
C ASN A 274 -0.15 2.16 15.25
N ALA A 275 0.94 1.49 15.58
CA ALA A 275 0.91 0.11 16.05
C ALA A 275 0.13 -0.01 17.37
N LYS A 276 0.35 0.89 18.31
CA LYS A 276 -0.39 0.95 19.59
C LYS A 276 -1.88 1.18 19.35
N TYR A 277 -2.24 2.10 18.45
CA TYR A 277 -3.62 2.39 18.10
C TYR A 277 -4.32 1.15 17.51
N ILE A 278 -3.73 0.51 16.53
CA ILE A 278 -4.29 -0.68 15.88
C ILE A 278 -4.38 -1.86 16.86
N ASN A 279 -3.34 -2.12 17.65
CA ASN A 279 -3.36 -3.15 18.68
C ASN A 279 -4.47 -2.92 19.71
N THR A 280 -4.73 -1.67 20.09
CA THR A 280 -5.83 -1.32 20.99
C THR A 280 -7.17 -1.70 20.39
N LEU A 281 -7.43 -1.36 19.11
CA LEU A 281 -8.67 -1.73 18.41
C LEU A 281 -8.83 -3.26 18.28
N ILE A 282 -7.74 -3.96 17.96
CA ILE A 282 -7.76 -5.43 17.84
C ILE A 282 -8.13 -6.09 19.16
N ASN A 283 -7.57 -5.61 20.27
CA ASN A 283 -7.68 -6.26 21.59
C ASN A 283 -8.87 -5.77 22.42
N SER A 284 -9.43 -4.59 22.17
CA SER A 284 -10.61 -4.10 22.91
C SER A 284 -11.85 -4.93 22.63
N ASN A 285 -12.68 -5.15 23.61
CA ASN A 285 -13.95 -5.84 23.44
C ASN A 285 -14.99 -4.98 22.70
N VAL A 286 -15.99 -5.63 22.11
CA VAL A 286 -17.11 -4.91 21.48
C VAL A 286 -17.86 -4.11 22.55
N LYS A 287 -18.17 -2.85 22.25
CA LYS A 287 -18.75 -1.81 23.14
C LYS A 287 -17.81 -1.28 24.22
N GLU A 288 -16.59 -1.76 24.32
CA GLU A 288 -15.61 -1.22 25.24
C GLU A 288 -15.18 0.18 24.83
N LEU A 289 -15.09 1.08 25.84
CA LEU A 289 -14.51 2.42 25.70
C LEU A 289 -13.06 2.38 26.18
N THR A 290 -12.17 2.95 25.39
CA THR A 290 -10.75 3.05 25.73
C THR A 290 -10.28 4.49 25.55
N ASN A 291 -9.55 5.02 26.53
CA ASN A 291 -8.84 6.30 26.44
C ASN A 291 -7.37 6.00 26.14
N LEU A 292 -6.90 6.33 24.95
CA LEU A 292 -5.59 5.98 24.46
C LEU A 292 -4.78 7.25 24.17
N GLN A 293 -3.61 7.38 24.80
CA GLN A 293 -2.67 8.45 24.46
C GLN A 293 -1.86 8.08 23.22
N ILE A 294 -1.87 8.96 22.23
CA ILE A 294 -1.13 8.88 20.96
C ILE A 294 -0.38 10.19 20.76
N GLY A 295 0.93 10.17 20.92
CA GLY A 295 1.74 11.38 20.93
C GLY A 295 1.27 12.39 21.97
N GLN A 296 0.89 13.59 21.55
CA GLN A 296 0.36 14.65 22.40
C GLN A 296 -1.18 14.64 22.49
N ALA A 297 -1.85 13.79 21.74
CA ALA A 297 -3.29 13.65 21.73
C ALA A 297 -3.76 12.51 22.60
N ASN A 298 -5.00 12.58 23.08
CA ASN A 298 -5.74 11.43 23.56
C ASN A 298 -6.84 11.06 22.54
N VAL A 299 -7.03 9.79 22.31
CA VAL A 299 -8.10 9.27 21.44
C VAL A 299 -9.01 8.37 22.27
N ILE A 300 -10.27 8.75 22.35
CA ILE A 300 -11.29 7.92 23.00
C ILE A 300 -11.92 7.05 21.93
N LEU A 301 -11.73 5.75 22.06
CA LEU A 301 -12.14 4.73 21.11
C LEU A 301 -13.32 3.95 21.66
N GLN A 302 -14.23 3.56 20.77
CA GLN A 302 -15.22 2.54 21.05
C GLN A 302 -15.33 1.57 19.89
N VAL A 303 -15.02 0.29 20.14
CA VAL A 303 -15.22 -0.79 19.18
C VAL A 303 -16.71 -1.15 19.15
N LEU A 304 -17.29 -1.21 17.95
CA LEU A 304 -18.71 -1.46 17.76
C LEU A 304 -19.00 -2.87 17.22
N ASP A 305 -18.14 -3.37 16.35
CA ASP A 305 -18.28 -4.71 15.73
C ASP A 305 -16.91 -5.25 15.29
N LYS A 306 -16.79 -6.57 15.23
CA LYS A 306 -15.61 -7.28 14.75
C LYS A 306 -16.02 -8.41 13.82
N LYS A 307 -15.43 -8.47 12.63
CA LYS A 307 -15.78 -9.46 11.59
C LYS A 307 -14.56 -10.18 11.06
N ALA A 308 -14.82 -11.35 10.48
CA ALA A 308 -13.83 -12.15 9.77
C ALA A 308 -12.59 -12.47 10.65
N MET A 309 -12.81 -13.22 11.73
CA MET A 309 -11.74 -13.70 12.61
C MET A 309 -10.80 -14.62 11.84
N LYS A 310 -9.50 -14.33 11.85
CA LYS A 310 -8.45 -15.09 11.16
C LYS A 310 -7.23 -15.29 12.04
N ASP A 311 -6.48 -16.34 11.77
CA ASP A 311 -5.17 -16.56 12.39
C ASP A 311 -4.16 -15.55 11.83
N LYS A 312 -3.56 -14.80 12.72
CA LYS A 312 -2.52 -13.81 12.43
C LYS A 312 -1.25 -14.14 13.21
N TYR A 313 -0.13 -13.82 12.58
CA TYR A 313 1.21 -14.14 13.06
C TYR A 313 2.03 -12.87 13.25
N LYS A 314 2.86 -12.86 14.29
CA LYS A 314 3.88 -11.84 14.52
C LYS A 314 5.25 -12.48 14.50
#